data_5ae0635e1f7cf829dfcce08fae4d7d8e
#
_entry.id   5ae0635e1f7cf829dfcce08fae4d7d8e
#
_cell.length_a   1.000
_cell.length_b   1.000
_cell.length_c   1.000
_cell.angle_alpha   90.00
_cell.angle_beta   90.00
_cell.angle_gamma   90.00
#
_symmetry.space_group_name_H-M   'P 1'
#
loop_
_entity.id
_entity.type
_entity.pdbx_description
1 polymer ?
#
loop_
_entity_poly.entity_id
_entity_poly.type
_entity_poly.pdbx_seq_one_letter_code
_entity_poly.pdbx_strand_id
1 'polypeptide(L)'
;MIEIFTTPGGLTLSYERRGSGPLLVCHPGGPGGSAAEFRDFAGLDDTFELVLLSPRGSHGSDAAEDYGLRSYVADVEALREHLGVEQLDLLGFSHGGVVAMAYAAAFGARIRRLVLACTLGVWGEEAEAAMHRGIEKRRNEPWFADAAKAIEEEQAGEFSSVKELIANAQSQAPLYFHRWEGNEQAGRELFGDFARQEPLHQFNTIEFPNLDLRSDLRSISAPTLVVAGDDDMIAGPVCAEAILRELPDGRLVTIADSGHFVYVEQTDAFRAALTGFLL
;
A
#
# COMPACT_ATOMS: atom_id res chain seq x y z
N MET A 1 11.06 -4.09 17.08
CA MET A 1 11.98 -5.28 17.02
C MET A 1 11.72 -5.99 15.71
N ILE A 2 12.79 -6.40 14.99
CA ILE A 2 12.61 -7.16 13.73
C ILE A 2 12.53 -8.65 14.10
N GLU A 3 11.53 -9.32 13.60
CA GLU A 3 11.26 -10.74 13.77
C GLU A 3 11.13 -11.41 12.39
N ILE A 4 11.27 -12.73 12.35
CA ILE A 4 11.19 -13.51 11.12
C ILE A 4 10.23 -14.69 11.29
N PHE A 5 9.62 -15.12 10.19
CA PHE A 5 8.85 -16.36 10.13
C PHE A 5 9.09 -17.08 8.81
N THR A 6 8.78 -18.38 8.78
CA THR A 6 8.93 -19.19 7.56
C THR A 6 7.56 -19.54 7.03
N THR A 7 7.34 -19.24 5.76
CA THR A 7 6.10 -19.63 5.06
C THR A 7 6.05 -21.15 4.82
N PRO A 8 4.88 -21.74 4.58
CA PRO A 8 4.76 -23.16 4.19
C PRO A 8 5.59 -23.53 2.94
N GLY A 9 5.84 -22.56 2.06
CA GLY A 9 6.70 -22.71 0.89
C GLY A 9 8.22 -22.61 1.16
N GLY A 10 8.62 -22.39 2.40
CA GLY A 10 10.03 -22.33 2.83
C GLY A 10 10.69 -20.97 2.70
N LEU A 11 9.97 -19.90 2.31
CA LEU A 11 10.52 -18.54 2.31
C LEU A 11 10.60 -18.01 3.74
N THR A 12 11.70 -17.35 4.07
CA THR A 12 11.84 -16.57 5.30
C THR A 12 11.41 -15.13 5.04
N LEU A 13 10.38 -14.68 5.74
CA LEU A 13 9.89 -13.31 5.68
C LEU A 13 10.11 -12.62 7.02
N SER A 14 10.24 -11.30 7.01
CA SER A 14 10.43 -10.49 8.20
C SER A 14 9.25 -9.56 8.45
N TYR A 15 9.10 -9.16 9.69
CA TYR A 15 8.19 -8.10 10.10
C TYR A 15 8.79 -7.31 11.27
N GLU A 16 8.37 -6.08 11.41
CA GLU A 16 8.73 -5.28 12.58
C GLU A 16 7.55 -5.21 13.55
N ARG A 17 7.82 -5.43 14.84
CA ARG A 17 6.84 -5.28 15.90
C ARG A 17 7.12 -4.00 16.69
N ARG A 18 6.12 -3.12 16.82
CA ARG A 18 6.17 -1.84 17.55
C ARG A 18 4.93 -1.67 18.42
N GLY A 19 5.09 -0.92 19.50
CA GLY A 19 3.98 -0.54 20.38
C GLY A 19 3.41 -1.66 21.23
N SER A 20 2.22 -1.41 21.75
CA SER A 20 1.44 -2.36 22.58
C SER A 20 -0.03 -2.00 22.51
N GLY A 21 -0.93 -2.98 22.69
CA GLY A 21 -2.37 -2.79 22.61
C GLY A 21 -3.04 -3.79 21.68
N PRO A 22 -4.18 -3.45 21.07
CA PRO A 22 -4.81 -4.29 20.06
C PRO A 22 -3.87 -4.51 18.86
N LEU A 23 -3.79 -5.75 18.39
CA LEU A 23 -2.92 -6.12 17.26
C LEU A 23 -3.46 -5.55 15.96
N LEU A 24 -2.58 -4.87 15.20
CA LEU A 24 -2.84 -4.39 13.85
C LEU A 24 -1.73 -4.88 12.93
N VAL A 25 -2.06 -5.76 11.98
CA VAL A 25 -1.14 -6.20 10.93
C VAL A 25 -1.20 -5.22 9.76
N CYS A 26 -0.04 -4.77 9.29
CA CYS A 26 0.09 -3.78 8.23
C CYS A 26 0.90 -4.33 7.07
N HIS A 27 0.32 -4.30 5.87
CA HIS A 27 0.99 -4.65 4.61
C HIS A 27 1.36 -3.36 3.86
N PRO A 28 2.64 -3.15 3.53
CA PRO A 28 3.12 -1.94 2.85
C PRO A 28 2.70 -1.88 1.39
N GLY A 29 3.00 -0.76 0.76
CA GLY A 29 2.81 -0.51 -0.66
C GLY A 29 3.92 -1.07 -1.54
N GLY A 30 4.16 -0.44 -2.62
CA GLY A 30 5.06 -0.86 -3.69
C GLY A 30 4.30 -1.41 -4.89
N PRO A 31 4.55 -2.66 -5.35
CA PRO A 31 5.21 -3.81 -4.67
C PRO A 31 6.72 -3.63 -4.47
N GLY A 32 7.21 -4.27 -3.41
CA GLY A 32 8.63 -4.27 -3.06
C GLY A 32 8.98 -3.37 -1.88
N GLY A 33 8.04 -2.55 -1.38
CA GLY A 33 8.18 -1.81 -0.12
C GLY A 33 8.30 -2.75 1.09
N SER A 34 9.00 -2.31 2.12
CA SER A 34 9.20 -3.05 3.38
C SER A 34 8.50 -2.39 4.55
N ALA A 35 8.64 -2.96 5.74
CA ALA A 35 8.16 -2.35 6.99
C ALA A 35 8.70 -0.91 7.20
N ALA A 36 9.85 -0.56 6.60
CA ALA A 36 10.44 0.76 6.70
C ALA A 36 9.59 1.86 6.03
N GLU A 37 8.75 1.52 5.05
CA GLU A 37 7.82 2.45 4.40
C GLU A 37 6.90 3.15 5.43
N PHE A 38 6.50 2.44 6.46
CA PHE A 38 5.59 3.00 7.47
C PHE A 38 6.22 4.07 8.38
N ARG A 39 7.56 4.18 8.42
CA ARG A 39 8.27 5.18 9.22
C ARG A 39 7.79 5.16 10.69
N ASP A 40 7.36 6.30 11.25
CA ASP A 40 6.71 6.43 12.56
C ASP A 40 5.22 6.07 12.52
N PHE A 41 4.68 5.84 11.34
CA PHE A 41 3.29 5.46 11.06
C PHE A 41 2.26 6.26 11.85
N ALA A 42 2.39 7.58 11.81
CA ALA A 42 1.50 8.53 12.49
C ALA A 42 1.40 8.33 14.02
N GLY A 43 2.39 7.69 14.66
CA GLY A 43 2.36 7.38 16.10
C GLY A 43 1.28 6.38 16.49
N LEU A 44 0.85 5.51 15.58
CA LEU A 44 -0.15 4.48 15.87
C LEU A 44 0.34 3.45 16.88
N ASP A 45 1.65 3.28 17.04
CA ASP A 45 2.28 2.43 18.05
C ASP A 45 2.09 2.91 19.50
N ASP A 46 1.64 4.14 19.71
CA ASP A 46 1.15 4.60 21.02
C ASP A 46 -0.17 3.92 21.45
N THR A 47 -0.91 3.36 20.48
CA THR A 47 -2.27 2.82 20.73
C THR A 47 -2.39 1.34 20.36
N PHE A 48 -1.65 0.89 19.36
CA PHE A 48 -1.73 -0.46 18.80
C PHE A 48 -0.41 -1.20 18.93
N GLU A 49 -0.49 -2.53 19.02
CA GLU A 49 0.64 -3.38 18.71
C GLU A 49 0.69 -3.56 17.19
N LEU A 50 1.62 -2.86 16.54
CA LEU A 50 1.80 -2.91 15.09
C LEU A 50 2.69 -4.10 14.70
N VAL A 51 2.23 -4.87 13.71
CA VAL A 51 3.02 -5.87 12.99
C VAL A 51 3.17 -5.40 11.56
N LEU A 52 4.31 -4.79 11.26
CA LEU A 52 4.63 -4.18 9.97
C LEU A 52 5.36 -5.21 9.11
N LEU A 53 4.68 -5.78 8.14
CA LEU A 53 5.22 -6.84 7.28
C LEU A 53 6.25 -6.27 6.30
N SER A 54 7.35 -6.97 6.11
CA SER A 54 8.21 -6.87 4.93
C SER A 54 7.87 -8.05 4.00
N PRO A 55 7.12 -7.84 2.92
CA PRO A 55 6.68 -8.92 2.04
C PRO A 55 7.84 -9.59 1.30
N ARG A 56 7.55 -10.71 0.62
CA ARG A 56 8.51 -11.37 -0.27
C ARG A 56 9.16 -10.38 -1.23
N GLY A 57 10.48 -10.49 -1.42
CA GLY A 57 11.26 -9.64 -2.32
C GLY A 57 11.63 -8.26 -1.78
N SER A 58 11.11 -7.85 -0.61
CA SER A 58 11.47 -6.59 0.05
C SER A 58 12.68 -6.75 0.99
N HIS A 59 13.17 -5.64 1.53
CA HIS A 59 14.27 -5.67 2.51
C HIS A 59 13.92 -6.51 3.74
N GLY A 60 14.84 -7.39 4.13
CA GLY A 60 14.69 -8.30 5.28
C GLY A 60 13.95 -9.60 4.99
N SER A 61 13.41 -9.77 3.79
CA SER A 61 12.69 -10.96 3.35
C SER A 61 13.34 -11.62 2.14
N ASP A 62 13.12 -12.93 1.98
CA ASP A 62 13.68 -13.70 0.86
C ASP A 62 13.13 -13.22 -0.49
N ALA A 63 13.95 -13.41 -1.52
CA ALA A 63 13.49 -13.39 -2.90
C ALA A 63 12.56 -14.56 -3.18
N ALA A 64 11.68 -14.39 -4.15
CA ALA A 64 10.78 -15.44 -4.61
C ALA A 64 10.84 -15.55 -6.16
N GLU A 65 10.34 -16.67 -6.68
CA GLU A 65 10.16 -16.84 -8.12
C GLU A 65 8.83 -16.25 -8.61
N ASP A 66 7.86 -16.07 -7.68
CA ASP A 66 6.54 -15.55 -7.97
C ASP A 66 6.16 -14.42 -7.00
N TYR A 67 5.78 -13.29 -7.57
CA TYR A 67 5.30 -12.09 -6.89
C TYR A 67 3.83 -11.79 -7.22
N GLY A 68 3.08 -12.79 -7.66
CA GLY A 68 1.66 -12.66 -7.96
C GLY A 68 0.81 -12.48 -6.70
N LEU A 69 -0.37 -11.89 -6.88
CA LEU A 69 -1.29 -11.55 -5.80
C LEU A 69 -1.60 -12.74 -4.89
N ARG A 70 -1.80 -13.94 -5.45
CA ARG A 70 -2.08 -15.15 -4.66
C ARG A 70 -0.95 -15.53 -3.71
N SER A 71 0.28 -15.27 -4.11
CA SER A 71 1.47 -15.55 -3.29
C SER A 71 1.57 -14.60 -2.12
N TYR A 72 1.29 -13.31 -2.30
CA TYR A 72 1.20 -12.35 -1.20
C TYR A 72 0.06 -12.68 -0.23
N VAL A 73 -1.09 -13.10 -0.75
CA VAL A 73 -2.23 -13.56 0.07
C VAL A 73 -1.83 -14.74 0.95
N ALA A 74 -1.08 -15.72 0.41
CA ALA A 74 -0.58 -16.85 1.16
C ALA A 74 0.43 -16.43 2.25
N ASP A 75 1.24 -15.40 2.00
CA ASP A 75 2.18 -14.87 2.99
C ASP A 75 1.46 -14.21 4.18
N VAL A 76 0.36 -13.49 3.93
CA VAL A 76 -0.46 -12.90 5.00
C VAL A 76 -1.08 -13.99 5.86
N GLU A 77 -1.58 -15.09 5.26
CA GLU A 77 -2.12 -16.22 6.03
C GLU A 77 -1.02 -16.91 6.84
N ALA A 78 0.17 -17.13 6.27
CA ALA A 78 1.31 -17.69 6.98
C ALA A 78 1.74 -16.81 8.17
N LEU A 79 1.71 -15.47 8.01
CA LEU A 79 1.98 -14.54 9.11
C LEU A 79 0.91 -14.66 10.20
N ARG A 80 -0.39 -14.70 9.86
CA ARG A 80 -1.48 -14.89 10.82
C ARG A 80 -1.29 -16.16 11.64
N GLU A 81 -0.97 -17.28 10.98
CA GLU A 81 -0.71 -18.56 11.64
C GLU A 81 0.52 -18.48 12.56
N HIS A 82 1.60 -17.85 12.10
CA HIS A 82 2.81 -17.62 12.91
C HIS A 82 2.51 -16.80 14.17
N LEU A 83 1.69 -15.76 14.06
CA LEU A 83 1.27 -14.93 15.19
C LEU A 83 0.31 -15.67 16.14
N GLY A 84 -0.23 -16.83 15.75
CA GLY A 84 -1.13 -17.64 16.55
C GLY A 84 -2.50 -17.01 16.81
N VAL A 85 -2.95 -16.09 15.94
CA VAL A 85 -4.22 -15.40 16.09
C VAL A 85 -5.29 -15.99 15.18
N GLU A 86 -6.53 -16.02 15.65
CA GLU A 86 -7.65 -16.53 14.85
C GLU A 86 -8.09 -15.53 13.77
N GLN A 87 -8.16 -14.26 14.13
CA GLN A 87 -8.58 -13.16 13.25
C GLN A 87 -7.58 -12.01 13.31
N LEU A 88 -7.48 -11.27 12.21
CA LEU A 88 -6.66 -10.06 12.07
C LEU A 88 -7.54 -8.80 12.04
N ASP A 89 -7.06 -7.71 12.64
CA ASP A 89 -7.26 -6.39 12.08
C ASP A 89 -6.14 -6.19 11.07
N LEU A 90 -6.49 -5.97 9.81
CA LEU A 90 -5.55 -5.88 8.70
C LEU A 90 -5.63 -4.52 8.05
N LEU A 91 -4.49 -3.85 7.93
CA LEU A 91 -4.33 -2.64 7.15
C LEU A 91 -3.49 -2.95 5.91
N GLY A 92 -4.02 -2.60 4.74
CA GLY A 92 -3.25 -2.58 3.50
C GLY A 92 -3.09 -1.16 2.98
N PHE A 93 -1.85 -0.75 2.73
CA PHE A 93 -1.53 0.53 2.12
C PHE A 93 -1.15 0.34 0.65
N SER A 94 -1.71 1.13 -0.25
CA SER A 94 -1.39 1.10 -1.69
C SER A 94 -1.49 -0.32 -2.27
N HIS A 95 -0.45 -0.91 -2.84
CA HIS A 95 -0.41 -2.31 -3.26
C HIS A 95 -0.81 -3.28 -2.13
N GLY A 96 -0.39 -3.00 -0.90
CA GLY A 96 -0.83 -3.78 0.27
C GLY A 96 -2.35 -3.80 0.46
N GLY A 97 -3.05 -2.76 0.01
CA GLY A 97 -4.51 -2.72 -0.03
C GLY A 97 -5.10 -3.69 -1.06
N VAL A 98 -4.46 -3.85 -2.22
CA VAL A 98 -4.83 -4.88 -3.22
C VAL A 98 -4.68 -6.28 -2.61
N VAL A 99 -3.57 -6.54 -1.92
CA VAL A 99 -3.34 -7.81 -1.21
C VAL A 99 -4.37 -8.01 -0.10
N ALA A 100 -4.67 -6.98 0.69
CA ALA A 100 -5.61 -7.07 1.82
C ALA A 100 -7.05 -7.32 1.35
N MET A 101 -7.49 -6.75 0.22
CA MET A 101 -8.79 -7.04 -0.41
C MET A 101 -8.86 -8.50 -0.85
N ALA A 102 -7.86 -8.99 -1.57
CA ALA A 102 -7.81 -10.37 -2.04
C ALA A 102 -7.73 -11.37 -0.85
N TYR A 103 -6.98 -11.04 0.19
CA TYR A 103 -6.92 -11.85 1.41
C TYR A 103 -8.28 -11.90 2.11
N ALA A 104 -8.94 -10.75 2.29
CA ALA A 104 -10.25 -10.68 2.95
C ALA A 104 -11.34 -11.44 2.16
N ALA A 105 -11.26 -11.45 0.83
CA ALA A 105 -12.17 -12.24 -0.01
C ALA A 105 -11.91 -13.76 0.14
N ALA A 106 -10.64 -14.18 0.14
CA ALA A 106 -10.27 -15.59 0.24
C ALA A 106 -10.44 -16.17 1.66
N PHE A 107 -10.18 -15.35 2.69
CA PHE A 107 -10.13 -15.74 4.10
C PHE A 107 -11.03 -14.86 4.98
N GLY A 108 -12.25 -14.54 4.53
CA GLY A 108 -13.15 -13.60 5.22
C GLY A 108 -13.38 -13.89 6.70
N ALA A 109 -13.45 -15.17 7.10
CA ALA A 109 -13.58 -15.57 8.51
C ALA A 109 -12.34 -15.23 9.37
N ARG A 110 -11.21 -14.87 8.73
CA ARG A 110 -9.95 -14.52 9.39
C ARG A 110 -9.76 -13.01 9.55
N ILE A 111 -10.70 -12.19 9.07
CA ILE A 111 -10.65 -10.73 9.20
C ILE A 111 -11.70 -10.29 10.22
N ARG A 112 -11.27 -9.53 11.22
CA ARG A 112 -12.13 -8.85 12.17
C ARG A 112 -12.53 -7.48 11.66
N ARG A 113 -11.57 -6.68 11.21
CA ARG A 113 -11.73 -5.37 10.58
C ARG A 113 -10.68 -5.18 9.50
N LEU A 114 -11.05 -4.49 8.43
CA LEU A 114 -10.17 -4.21 7.29
C LEU A 114 -9.99 -2.70 7.13
N VAL A 115 -8.75 -2.25 6.96
CA VAL A 115 -8.42 -0.86 6.59
C VAL A 115 -7.72 -0.88 5.22
N LEU A 116 -8.25 -0.14 4.27
CA LEU A 116 -7.74 0.03 2.92
C LEU A 116 -7.32 1.49 2.75
N ALA A 117 -6.02 1.75 2.81
CA ALA A 117 -5.47 3.10 2.76
C ALA A 117 -4.81 3.38 1.41
N CYS A 118 -5.24 4.44 0.73
CA CYS A 118 -4.66 4.94 -0.53
C CYS A 118 -4.43 3.80 -1.54
N THR A 119 -5.49 3.06 -1.85
CA THR A 119 -5.44 1.87 -2.72
C THR A 119 -6.56 1.87 -3.75
N LEU A 120 -6.48 0.97 -4.69
CA LEU A 120 -7.48 0.79 -5.73
C LEU A 120 -7.85 -0.69 -5.90
N GLY A 121 -9.11 -0.96 -6.21
CA GLY A 121 -9.65 -2.32 -6.41
C GLY A 121 -9.85 -2.67 -7.88
N VAL A 122 -9.78 -1.69 -8.75
CA VAL A 122 -9.92 -1.87 -10.22
C VAL A 122 -9.10 -0.80 -10.94
N TRP A 123 -8.39 -1.22 -11.98
CA TRP A 123 -7.78 -0.31 -12.93
C TRP A 123 -8.64 -0.25 -14.20
N GLY A 124 -9.02 0.95 -14.62
CA GLY A 124 -9.88 1.18 -15.78
C GLY A 124 -9.99 2.67 -16.12
N GLU A 125 -10.78 3.01 -17.11
CA GLU A 125 -10.87 4.35 -17.70
C GLU A 125 -11.08 5.48 -16.68
N GLU A 126 -11.93 5.27 -15.65
CA GLU A 126 -12.18 6.28 -14.62
C GLU A 126 -10.93 6.55 -13.76
N ALA A 127 -10.23 5.49 -13.33
CA ALA A 127 -9.01 5.58 -12.54
C ALA A 127 -7.87 6.20 -13.36
N GLU A 128 -7.68 5.74 -14.59
CA GLU A 128 -6.69 6.28 -15.52
C GLU A 128 -6.90 7.77 -15.81
N ALA A 129 -8.14 8.15 -16.11
CA ALA A 129 -8.49 9.55 -16.32
C ALA A 129 -8.29 10.41 -15.06
N ALA A 130 -8.53 9.86 -13.86
CA ALA A 130 -8.27 10.55 -12.60
C ALA A 130 -6.77 10.75 -12.37
N MET A 131 -5.96 9.71 -12.61
CA MET A 131 -4.50 9.79 -12.54
C MET A 131 -3.94 10.86 -13.49
N HIS A 132 -4.37 10.83 -14.75
CA HIS A 132 -3.92 11.83 -15.74
C HIS A 132 -4.28 13.26 -15.31
N ARG A 133 -5.49 13.48 -14.76
CA ARG A 133 -5.87 14.80 -14.23
C ARG A 133 -5.00 15.22 -13.04
N GLY A 134 -4.69 14.28 -12.15
CA GLY A 134 -3.83 14.52 -10.99
C GLY A 134 -2.40 14.89 -11.39
N ILE A 135 -1.85 14.23 -12.40
CA ILE A 135 -0.54 14.55 -12.97
C ILE A 135 -0.58 15.92 -13.64
N GLU A 136 -1.54 16.17 -14.52
CA GLU A 136 -1.67 17.41 -15.28
C GLU A 136 -1.87 18.66 -14.41
N LYS A 137 -2.55 18.53 -13.27
CA LYS A 137 -2.70 19.59 -12.25
C LYS A 137 -1.35 20.16 -11.82
N ARG A 138 -0.29 19.38 -11.90
CA ARG A 138 1.07 19.72 -11.45
C ARG A 138 2.01 20.21 -12.55
N ARG A 139 1.51 20.40 -13.77
CA ARG A 139 2.33 20.73 -14.97
C ARG A 139 3.21 21.98 -14.87
N ASN A 140 2.85 22.91 -14.00
CA ASN A 140 3.59 24.17 -13.81
C ASN A 140 4.64 24.08 -12.69
N GLU A 141 4.76 22.94 -12.02
CA GLU A 141 5.75 22.72 -10.97
C GLU A 141 7.16 22.57 -11.56
N PRO A 142 8.20 23.13 -10.90
CA PRO A 142 9.57 23.09 -11.43
C PRO A 142 10.11 21.68 -11.69
N TRP A 143 9.63 20.71 -10.93
CA TRP A 143 10.04 19.29 -10.98
C TRP A 143 9.19 18.44 -11.95
N PHE A 144 8.14 19.01 -12.51
CA PHE A 144 7.14 18.25 -13.30
C PHE A 144 7.73 17.49 -14.48
N ALA A 145 8.61 18.14 -15.25
CA ALA A 145 9.17 17.53 -16.45
C ALA A 145 9.96 16.24 -16.15
N ASP A 146 10.75 16.26 -15.07
CA ASP A 146 11.54 15.10 -14.64
C ASP A 146 10.62 13.98 -14.10
N ALA A 147 9.60 14.35 -13.31
CA ALA A 147 8.65 13.39 -12.76
C ALA A 147 7.77 12.73 -13.83
N ALA A 148 7.27 13.50 -14.80
CA ALA A 148 6.47 12.98 -15.92
C ALA A 148 7.30 12.01 -16.79
N LYS A 149 8.56 12.38 -17.09
CA LYS A 149 9.48 11.51 -17.82
C LYS A 149 9.74 10.20 -17.05
N ALA A 150 9.89 10.27 -15.74
CA ALA A 150 10.11 9.09 -14.92
C ALA A 150 8.92 8.11 -14.95
N ILE A 151 7.66 8.61 -15.01
CA ILE A 151 6.48 7.76 -15.22
C ILE A 151 6.51 7.07 -16.58
N GLU A 152 6.86 7.80 -17.65
CA GLU A 152 6.97 7.23 -18.99
C GLU A 152 8.03 6.11 -19.03
N GLU A 153 9.17 6.32 -18.38
CA GLU A 153 10.25 5.32 -18.26
C GLU A 153 9.81 4.08 -17.47
N GLU A 154 9.07 4.25 -16.37
CA GLU A 154 8.51 3.12 -15.62
C GLU A 154 7.50 2.33 -16.44
N GLN A 155 6.63 2.99 -17.17
CA GLN A 155 5.65 2.35 -18.06
C GLN A 155 6.32 1.59 -19.21
N ALA A 156 7.48 2.04 -19.68
CA ALA A 156 8.29 1.32 -20.67
C ALA A 156 8.93 0.02 -20.11
N GLY A 157 9.03 -0.11 -18.78
CA GLY A 157 9.15 -1.40 -18.10
C GLY A 157 10.55 -1.94 -17.90
N GLU A 158 11.64 -1.24 -18.23
CA GLU A 158 12.99 -1.83 -18.15
C GLU A 158 13.97 -0.96 -17.36
N PHE A 159 14.26 -1.38 -16.12
CA PHE A 159 15.40 -0.87 -15.37
C PHE A 159 16.56 -1.88 -15.41
N SER A 160 17.77 -1.42 -15.65
CA SER A 160 18.97 -2.26 -15.69
C SER A 160 19.46 -2.67 -14.29
N SER A 161 18.97 -1.99 -13.27
CA SER A 161 19.36 -2.23 -11.87
C SER A 161 18.37 -1.63 -10.86
N VAL A 162 18.38 -2.15 -9.64
CA VAL A 162 17.62 -1.58 -8.51
C VAL A 162 18.00 -0.12 -8.25
N LYS A 163 19.26 0.26 -8.46
CA LYS A 163 19.69 1.66 -8.32
C LYS A 163 18.99 2.58 -9.32
N GLU A 164 18.80 2.13 -10.54
CA GLU A 164 18.10 2.87 -11.58
C GLU A 164 16.60 2.97 -11.28
N LEU A 165 15.98 1.87 -10.84
CA LEU A 165 14.62 1.87 -10.33
C LEU A 165 14.43 2.89 -9.20
N ILE A 166 15.30 2.89 -8.18
CA ILE A 166 15.23 3.85 -7.07
C ILE A 166 15.36 5.29 -7.58
N ALA A 167 16.29 5.57 -8.47
CA ALA A 167 16.48 6.91 -9.01
C ALA A 167 15.23 7.39 -9.78
N ASN A 168 14.63 6.50 -10.58
CA ASN A 168 13.38 6.76 -11.28
C ASN A 168 12.22 7.01 -10.32
N ALA A 169 12.01 6.11 -9.34
CA ALA A 169 10.96 6.24 -8.34
C ALA A 169 11.09 7.54 -7.52
N GLN A 170 12.31 7.91 -7.12
CA GLN A 170 12.56 9.18 -6.43
C GLN A 170 12.29 10.41 -7.31
N SER A 171 12.45 10.31 -8.62
CA SER A 171 12.07 11.38 -9.55
C SER A 171 10.56 11.55 -9.66
N GLN A 172 9.79 10.48 -9.47
CA GLN A 172 8.33 10.52 -9.44
C GLN A 172 7.76 11.00 -8.11
N ALA A 173 8.54 10.91 -7.02
CA ALA A 173 8.07 11.17 -5.65
C ALA A 173 7.24 12.45 -5.48
N PRO A 174 7.58 13.60 -6.11
CA PRO A 174 6.79 14.83 -5.98
C PRO A 174 5.32 14.68 -6.37
N LEU A 175 5.00 13.79 -7.31
CA LEU A 175 3.63 13.57 -7.77
C LEU A 175 2.73 12.90 -6.73
N TYR A 176 3.31 12.19 -5.77
CA TYR A 176 2.60 11.42 -4.75
C TYR A 176 2.22 12.25 -3.51
N PHE A 177 2.71 13.50 -3.43
CA PHE A 177 2.39 14.41 -2.33
C PHE A 177 1.42 15.50 -2.79
N HIS A 178 0.54 15.91 -1.89
CA HIS A 178 -0.25 17.12 -2.08
C HIS A 178 0.67 18.35 -2.16
N ARG A 179 1.65 18.38 -1.25
CA ARG A 179 2.65 19.44 -1.19
C ARG A 179 4.05 18.84 -1.16
N TRP A 180 4.82 19.10 -2.21
CA TRP A 180 6.20 18.59 -2.27
C TRP A 180 7.15 19.33 -1.36
N GLU A 181 7.03 20.67 -1.30
CA GLU A 181 7.89 21.51 -0.44
C GLU A 181 7.76 21.10 1.04
N GLY A 182 8.89 20.72 1.63
CA GLY A 182 8.99 20.21 3.00
C GLY A 182 8.87 18.70 3.14
N ASN A 183 8.51 17.97 2.08
CA ASN A 183 8.39 16.51 2.06
C ASN A 183 9.52 15.80 1.28
N GLU A 184 10.55 16.53 0.82
CA GLU A 184 11.62 15.98 -0.02
C GLU A 184 12.41 14.85 0.63
N GLN A 185 12.63 14.94 1.96
CA GLN A 185 13.32 13.89 2.69
C GLN A 185 12.42 12.66 2.80
N ALA A 186 11.17 12.84 3.16
CA ALA A 186 10.20 11.74 3.23
C ALA A 186 10.07 11.02 1.88
N GLY A 187 9.93 11.77 0.78
CA GLY A 187 9.89 11.21 -0.55
C GLY A 187 11.14 10.39 -0.89
N ARG A 188 12.34 10.90 -0.60
CA ARG A 188 13.59 10.14 -0.85
C ARG A 188 13.66 8.83 -0.06
N GLU A 189 13.19 8.83 1.18
CA GLU A 189 13.19 7.64 2.04
C GLU A 189 12.15 6.63 1.57
N LEU A 190 10.91 7.05 1.32
CA LEU A 190 9.81 6.20 0.88
C LEU A 190 10.09 5.54 -0.48
N PHE A 191 10.60 6.28 -1.44
CA PHE A 191 10.94 5.78 -2.76
C PHE A 191 12.38 5.22 -2.86
N GLY A 192 13.09 5.13 -1.75
CA GLY A 192 14.42 4.52 -1.66
C GLY A 192 14.43 3.07 -1.19
N ASP A 193 13.28 2.54 -0.76
CA ASP A 193 13.18 1.24 -0.07
C ASP A 193 12.85 0.08 -1.03
N PHE A 194 13.63 -0.08 -2.09
CA PHE A 194 13.52 -1.23 -2.99
C PHE A 194 14.74 -2.14 -2.86
N ALA A 195 14.51 -3.40 -2.49
CA ALA A 195 15.56 -4.43 -2.51
C ALA A 195 15.72 -5.08 -3.90
N ARG A 196 14.65 -5.11 -4.69
CA ARG A 196 14.53 -5.82 -5.97
C ARG A 196 13.58 -5.10 -6.89
N GLN A 197 13.73 -5.34 -8.20
CA GLN A 197 12.83 -4.78 -9.22
C GLN A 197 11.71 -5.76 -9.63
N GLU A 198 11.92 -7.06 -9.43
CA GLU A 198 11.03 -8.11 -9.91
C GLU A 198 9.59 -7.98 -9.35
N PRO A 199 9.36 -7.62 -8.06
CA PRO A 199 8.01 -7.40 -7.56
C PRO A 199 7.23 -6.33 -8.35
N LEU A 200 7.84 -5.17 -8.55
CA LEU A 200 7.22 -4.07 -9.29
C LEU A 200 7.04 -4.41 -10.77
N HIS A 201 8.05 -5.04 -11.37
CA HIS A 201 7.98 -5.46 -12.78
C HIS A 201 6.81 -6.44 -13.00
N GLN A 202 6.69 -7.48 -12.18
CA GLN A 202 5.59 -8.45 -12.32
C GLN A 202 4.24 -7.78 -12.11
N PHE A 203 4.10 -6.91 -11.13
CA PHE A 203 2.85 -6.19 -10.89
C PHE A 203 2.48 -5.32 -12.09
N ASN A 204 3.37 -4.46 -12.55
CA ASN A 204 3.09 -3.53 -13.65
C ASN A 204 2.79 -4.22 -14.98
N THR A 205 3.40 -5.38 -15.24
CA THR A 205 3.26 -6.08 -16.53
C THR A 205 2.14 -7.12 -16.55
N ILE A 206 1.79 -7.71 -15.41
CA ILE A 206 0.84 -8.83 -15.32
C ILE A 206 -0.41 -8.48 -14.54
N GLU A 207 -0.25 -7.97 -13.30
CA GLU A 207 -1.37 -7.81 -12.37
C GLU A 207 -2.13 -6.51 -12.62
N PHE A 208 -1.43 -5.39 -12.68
CA PHE A 208 -2.02 -4.06 -12.75
C PHE A 208 -2.89 -3.83 -14.00
N PRO A 209 -2.46 -4.21 -15.22
CA PRO A 209 -3.29 -4.04 -16.41
C PRO A 209 -4.61 -4.83 -16.38
N ASN A 210 -4.68 -5.88 -15.55
CA ASN A 210 -5.83 -6.77 -15.44
C ASN A 210 -6.54 -6.65 -14.08
N LEU A 211 -6.19 -5.64 -13.28
CA LEU A 211 -6.70 -5.52 -11.92
C LEU A 211 -8.19 -5.21 -11.89
N ASP A 212 -8.97 -6.19 -11.45
CA ASP A 212 -10.40 -6.06 -11.19
C ASP A 212 -10.83 -6.96 -10.02
N LEU A 213 -10.91 -6.37 -8.84
CA LEU A 213 -11.32 -7.03 -7.60
C LEU A 213 -12.78 -6.76 -7.22
N ARG A 214 -13.64 -6.30 -8.15
CA ARG A 214 -15.04 -6.00 -7.82
C ARG A 214 -15.81 -7.21 -7.31
N SER A 215 -15.55 -8.39 -7.86
CA SER A 215 -16.16 -9.63 -7.37
C SER A 215 -15.70 -10.00 -5.97
N ASP A 216 -14.42 -9.79 -5.69
CA ASP A 216 -13.80 -10.06 -4.38
C ASP A 216 -14.35 -9.10 -3.32
N LEU A 217 -14.41 -7.81 -3.63
CA LEU A 217 -14.96 -6.76 -2.76
C LEU A 217 -16.40 -7.08 -2.28
N ARG A 218 -17.27 -7.58 -3.18
CA ARG A 218 -18.64 -7.97 -2.83
C ARG A 218 -18.71 -9.13 -1.86
N SER A 219 -17.67 -9.95 -1.77
CA SER A 219 -17.59 -11.09 -0.85
C SER A 219 -17.04 -10.74 0.52
N ILE A 220 -16.46 -9.54 0.70
CA ILE A 220 -15.88 -9.09 1.96
C ILE A 220 -17.00 -8.76 2.94
N SER A 221 -17.14 -9.58 3.99
CA SER A 221 -18.15 -9.38 5.04
C SER A 221 -17.64 -8.61 6.25
N ALA A 222 -16.33 -8.43 6.36
CA ALA A 222 -15.73 -7.69 7.46
C ALA A 222 -16.02 -6.19 7.34
N PRO A 223 -16.31 -5.48 8.44
CA PRO A 223 -16.37 -4.03 8.44
C PRO A 223 -15.09 -3.45 7.85
N THR A 224 -15.22 -2.55 6.89
CA THR A 224 -14.09 -2.02 6.12
C THR A 224 -14.05 -0.50 6.15
N LEU A 225 -12.90 0.06 6.52
CA LEU A 225 -12.58 1.48 6.40
C LEU A 225 -11.73 1.69 5.15
N VAL A 226 -12.20 2.55 4.25
CA VAL A 226 -11.41 3.05 3.11
C VAL A 226 -10.92 4.45 3.45
N VAL A 227 -9.61 4.69 3.31
CA VAL A 227 -8.97 5.99 3.53
C VAL A 227 -8.31 6.45 2.25
N ALA A 228 -8.55 7.69 1.83
CA ALA A 228 -7.92 8.28 0.65
C ALA A 228 -7.48 9.71 0.93
N GLY A 229 -6.36 10.13 0.35
CA GLY A 229 -6.01 11.55 0.24
C GLY A 229 -6.84 12.21 -0.86
N ASP A 230 -7.29 13.43 -0.64
CA ASP A 230 -8.12 14.16 -1.62
C ASP A 230 -7.35 14.56 -2.89
N ASP A 231 -6.03 14.59 -2.81
CA ASP A 231 -5.11 14.92 -3.91
C ASP A 231 -4.18 13.77 -4.31
N ASP A 232 -4.50 12.54 -3.89
CA ASP A 232 -3.80 11.34 -4.33
C ASP A 232 -4.06 11.09 -5.82
N MET A 233 -3.01 11.18 -6.64
CA MET A 233 -3.13 11.07 -8.09
C MET A 233 -3.31 9.64 -8.57
N ILE A 234 -2.86 8.63 -7.81
CA ILE A 234 -2.91 7.21 -8.21
C ILE A 234 -4.11 6.46 -7.61
N ALA A 235 -4.43 6.69 -6.34
CA ALA A 235 -5.44 5.95 -5.60
C ALA A 235 -6.36 6.88 -4.79
N GLY A 236 -6.69 8.04 -5.38
CA GLY A 236 -7.49 9.08 -4.75
C GLY A 236 -8.99 8.76 -4.65
N PRO A 237 -9.83 9.78 -4.44
CA PRO A 237 -11.25 9.61 -4.15
C PRO A 237 -12.01 8.75 -5.17
N VAL A 238 -11.69 8.86 -6.46
CA VAL A 238 -12.33 8.05 -7.52
C VAL A 238 -12.13 6.55 -7.28
N CYS A 239 -10.91 6.14 -6.93
CA CYS A 239 -10.60 4.74 -6.63
C CYS A 239 -11.24 4.29 -5.32
N ALA A 240 -11.20 5.12 -4.28
CA ALA A 240 -11.82 4.84 -3.00
C ALA A 240 -13.36 4.68 -3.10
N GLU A 241 -14.02 5.54 -3.87
CA GLU A 241 -15.45 5.44 -4.16
C GLU A 241 -15.79 4.19 -4.97
N ALA A 242 -14.92 3.79 -5.91
CA ALA A 242 -15.09 2.55 -6.66
C ALA A 242 -15.03 1.32 -5.74
N ILE A 243 -14.12 1.28 -4.78
CA ILE A 243 -14.06 0.25 -3.74
C ILE A 243 -15.34 0.27 -2.89
N LEU A 244 -15.72 1.45 -2.39
CA LEU A 244 -16.87 1.61 -1.50
C LEU A 244 -18.18 1.14 -2.14
N ARG A 245 -18.37 1.37 -3.45
CA ARG A 245 -19.56 0.93 -4.21
C ARG A 245 -19.77 -0.58 -4.18
N GLU A 246 -18.69 -1.35 -4.05
CA GLU A 246 -18.72 -2.81 -4.11
C GLU A 246 -18.75 -3.46 -2.71
N LEU A 247 -18.34 -2.74 -1.66
CA LEU A 247 -18.28 -3.27 -0.30
C LEU A 247 -19.66 -3.35 0.35
N PRO A 248 -20.05 -4.50 0.96
CA PRO A 248 -21.30 -4.63 1.71
C PRO A 248 -21.36 -3.76 2.98
N ASP A 249 -20.24 -3.62 3.71
CA ASP A 249 -20.12 -2.80 4.93
C ASP A 249 -18.84 -1.96 4.87
N GLY A 250 -18.89 -0.88 4.09
CA GLY A 250 -17.77 0.03 3.87
C GLY A 250 -18.03 1.43 4.42
N ARG A 251 -16.95 2.07 4.92
CA ARG A 251 -16.92 3.50 5.29
C ARG A 251 -15.76 4.16 4.58
N LEU A 252 -15.99 5.38 4.05
CA LEU A 252 -14.95 6.19 3.42
C LEU A 252 -14.60 7.38 4.30
N VAL A 253 -13.30 7.61 4.48
CA VAL A 253 -12.73 8.85 5.01
C VAL A 253 -11.78 9.42 3.98
N THR A 254 -12.14 10.58 3.42
CA THR A 254 -11.25 11.35 2.56
C THR A 254 -10.54 12.39 3.40
N ILE A 255 -9.20 12.36 3.39
CA ILE A 255 -8.34 13.26 4.15
C ILE A 255 -7.95 14.43 3.24
N ALA A 256 -8.33 15.64 3.65
CA ALA A 256 -8.06 16.87 2.92
C ALA A 256 -6.56 17.23 2.94
N ASP A 257 -6.12 17.98 1.92
CA ASP A 257 -4.76 18.48 1.77
C ASP A 257 -3.70 17.34 1.87
N SER A 258 -3.99 16.20 1.26
CA SER A 258 -3.13 15.02 1.32
C SER A 258 -3.08 14.27 -0.02
N GLY A 259 -1.88 13.89 -0.40
CA GLY A 259 -1.61 12.98 -1.52
C GLY A 259 -1.67 11.52 -1.10
N HIS A 260 -0.80 10.71 -1.67
CA HIS A 260 -0.76 9.25 -1.46
C HIS A 260 -0.32 8.86 -0.04
N PHE A 261 0.62 9.60 0.55
CA PHE A 261 1.17 9.30 1.87
C PHE A 261 0.43 10.06 2.97
N VAL A 262 -0.87 9.78 3.14
CA VAL A 262 -1.75 10.43 4.11
C VAL A 262 -1.22 10.40 5.54
N TYR A 263 -0.53 9.34 5.94
CA TYR A 263 0.07 9.20 7.27
C TYR A 263 1.32 10.08 7.48
N VAL A 264 1.90 10.60 6.40
CA VAL A 264 3.02 11.56 6.44
C VAL A 264 2.49 13.00 6.43
N GLU A 265 1.57 13.31 5.50
CA GLU A 265 1.10 14.68 5.29
C GLU A 265 0.03 15.11 6.31
N GLN A 266 -0.83 14.19 6.75
CA GLN A 266 -1.96 14.47 7.64
C GLN A 266 -2.04 13.45 8.80
N THR A 267 -0.93 13.36 9.53
CA THR A 267 -0.69 12.39 10.62
C THR A 267 -1.85 12.29 11.62
N ASP A 268 -2.35 13.44 12.12
CA ASP A 268 -3.41 13.45 13.12
C ASP A 268 -4.76 13.01 12.57
N ALA A 269 -5.10 13.41 11.35
CA ALA A 269 -6.34 13.01 10.69
C ALA A 269 -6.34 11.52 10.36
N PHE A 270 -5.22 10.98 9.87
CA PHE A 270 -5.05 9.57 9.61
C PHE A 270 -5.17 8.74 10.89
N ARG A 271 -4.44 9.11 11.95
CA ARG A 271 -4.51 8.45 13.26
C ARG A 271 -5.93 8.46 13.84
N ALA A 272 -6.63 9.59 13.78
CA ALA A 272 -8.00 9.70 14.26
C ALA A 272 -8.98 8.81 13.49
N ALA A 273 -8.85 8.73 12.16
CA ALA A 273 -9.69 7.87 11.34
C ALA A 273 -9.51 6.38 11.70
N LEU A 274 -8.27 5.92 11.85
CA LEU A 274 -7.97 4.53 12.21
C LEU A 274 -8.41 4.20 13.63
N THR A 275 -8.06 5.05 14.60
CA THR A 275 -8.42 4.84 16.02
C THR A 275 -9.94 4.80 16.20
N GLY A 276 -10.68 5.72 15.56
CA GLY A 276 -12.14 5.76 15.62
C GLY A 276 -12.85 4.57 14.95
N PHE A 277 -12.16 3.82 14.09
CA PHE A 277 -12.70 2.63 13.45
C PHE A 277 -12.27 1.34 14.16
N LEU A 278 -11.01 1.27 14.60
CA LEU A 278 -10.41 0.03 15.13
C LEU A 278 -10.66 -0.18 16.64
N LEU A 279 -11.03 0.82 17.38
CA LEU A 279 -11.40 0.72 18.80
C LEU A 279 -12.91 0.77 19.00
#